data_e02b4859f448318bb252f95ee1e8c7fa
#
_entry.id   e02b4859f448318bb252f95ee1e8c7fa
#
_cell.length_a   1.000
_cell.length_b   1.000
_cell.length_c   1.000
_cell.angle_alpha   90.00
_cell.angle_beta   90.00
_cell.angle_gamma   90.00
#
_symmetry.space_group_name_H-M   'P 1'
#
loop_
_entity.id
_entity.type
_entity.pdbx_description
1 polymer ?
#
loop_
_entity_poly.entity_id
_entity_poly.type
_entity_poly.pdbx_seq_one_letter_code
_entity_poly.pdbx_strand_id
1 'polypeptide(L)'
;EVMEKNLSKNWKLNEVSEQMFITESCLRKKLQKENLSFRKLSVDVKMKHASIYLRRSNKHIGQIARILGFNSTSYFIKVFRDYYNTTPKKYVKFFRH
;
A
#
# COMPACT_ATOMS: atom_id res chain seq x y z
N GLU A 1 1.15 9.81 8.07
CA GLU A 1 0.72 9.62 6.68
C GLU A 1 -0.80 9.56 6.59
N VAL A 2 -1.39 10.37 5.72
CA VAL A 2 -2.85 10.46 5.56
C VAL A 2 -3.46 9.11 5.16
N MET A 3 -2.86 8.42 4.22
CA MET A 3 -3.38 7.16 3.72
C MET A 3 -3.39 6.05 4.77
N GLU A 4 -2.55 6.14 5.77
CA GLU A 4 -2.48 5.16 6.85
C GLU A 4 -3.65 5.25 7.82
N LYS A 5 -4.42 6.33 7.80
CA LYS A 5 -5.63 6.47 8.63
C LYS A 5 -6.69 5.45 8.27
N ASN A 6 -6.72 5.00 7.03
CA ASN A 6 -7.64 3.96 6.57
C ASN A 6 -6.99 3.19 5.41
N LEU A 7 -6.35 2.08 5.74
CA LEU A 7 -5.61 1.27 4.76
C LEU A 7 -6.50 0.57 3.75
N SER A 8 -7.75 0.29 4.10
CA SER A 8 -8.67 -0.39 3.18
C SER A 8 -9.27 0.55 2.14
N LYS A 9 -9.15 1.85 2.36
CA LYS A 9 -9.69 2.86 1.45
C LYS A 9 -8.78 3.04 0.24
N ASN A 10 -9.39 3.15 -0.94
CA ASN A 10 -8.68 3.52 -2.16
C ASN A 10 -8.72 5.06 -2.27
N TRP A 11 -7.73 5.71 -1.67
CA TRP A 11 -7.65 7.15 -1.59
C TRP A 11 -7.53 7.78 -2.98
N LYS A 12 -8.25 8.89 -3.17
CA LYS A 12 -8.13 9.74 -4.37
C LYS A 12 -7.27 10.96 -4.03
N LEU A 13 -6.67 11.55 -5.06
CA LEU A 13 -5.79 12.69 -4.88
C LEU A 13 -6.48 13.86 -4.15
N ASN A 14 -7.72 14.18 -4.55
CA ASN A 14 -8.49 15.26 -3.91
C ASN A 14 -8.78 14.96 -2.43
N GLU A 15 -9.02 13.71 -2.09
CA GLU A 15 -9.28 13.32 -0.70
C GLU A 15 -8.05 13.51 0.17
N VAL A 16 -6.88 13.12 -0.34
CA VAL A 16 -5.62 13.29 0.39
C VAL A 16 -5.28 14.78 0.54
N SER A 17 -5.45 15.56 -0.53
CA SER A 17 -5.17 16.99 -0.47
C SER A 17 -6.06 17.71 0.53
N GLU A 18 -7.34 17.34 0.62
CA GLU A 18 -8.26 17.90 1.63
C GLU A 18 -7.80 17.59 3.05
N GLN A 19 -7.37 16.34 3.31
CA GLN A 19 -6.87 15.94 4.62
C GLN A 19 -5.60 16.69 5.01
N MET A 20 -4.80 17.09 4.02
CA MET A 20 -3.56 17.83 4.25
C MET A 20 -3.77 19.35 4.25
N PHE A 21 -4.99 19.82 4.01
CA PHE A 21 -5.33 21.24 3.92
C PHE A 21 -4.53 21.99 2.84
N ILE A 22 -4.29 21.31 1.71
CA ILE A 22 -3.61 21.90 0.55
C ILE A 22 -4.43 21.63 -0.72
N THR A 23 -4.11 22.32 -1.81
CA THR A 23 -4.76 22.09 -3.10
C THR A 23 -4.20 20.84 -3.78
N GLU A 24 -4.97 20.28 -4.73
CA GLU A 24 -4.47 19.16 -5.55
C GLU A 24 -3.21 19.54 -6.33
N SER A 25 -3.18 20.76 -6.87
CA SER A 25 -2.01 21.25 -7.61
C SER A 25 -0.76 21.28 -6.72
N CYS A 26 -0.92 21.71 -5.48
CA CYS A 26 0.18 21.75 -4.52
C CYS A 26 0.67 20.32 -4.21
N LEU A 27 -0.25 19.39 -4.01
CA LEU A 27 0.10 18.00 -3.73
C LEU A 27 0.82 17.37 -4.93
N ARG A 28 0.33 17.60 -6.15
CA ARG A 28 1.00 17.11 -7.37
C ARG A 28 2.43 17.62 -7.51
N LYS A 29 2.63 18.91 -7.23
CA LYS A 29 3.97 19.51 -7.29
C LYS A 29 4.92 18.87 -6.27
N LYS A 30 4.43 18.63 -5.05
CA LYS A 30 5.24 17.96 -4.02
C LYS A 30 5.64 16.56 -4.44
N LEU A 31 4.71 15.79 -5.01
CA LEU A 31 4.99 14.44 -5.48
C LEU A 31 5.98 14.45 -6.64
N GLN A 32 5.86 15.39 -7.59
CA GLN A 32 6.80 15.52 -8.70
C GLN A 32 8.22 15.82 -8.22
N LYS A 33 8.36 16.66 -7.21
CA LYS A 33 9.68 16.96 -6.62
C LYS A 33 10.39 15.71 -6.11
N GLU A 34 9.63 14.76 -5.61
CA GLU A 34 10.15 13.51 -5.07
C GLU A 34 10.15 12.37 -6.10
N ASN A 35 9.85 12.69 -7.35
CA ASN A 35 9.71 11.70 -8.45
C ASN A 35 8.68 10.63 -8.13
N LEU A 36 7.61 11.00 -7.42
CA LEU A 36 6.52 10.10 -7.06
C LEU A 36 5.26 10.44 -7.83
N SER A 37 4.50 9.42 -8.20
CA SER A 37 3.11 9.57 -8.63
C SER A 37 2.21 9.25 -7.43
N PHE A 38 0.97 9.75 -7.45
CA PHE A 38 0.00 9.42 -6.42
C PHE A 38 -0.26 7.91 -6.34
N ARG A 39 -0.36 7.26 -7.51
CA ARG A 39 -0.54 5.80 -7.58
C ARG A 39 0.62 5.06 -6.91
N LYS A 40 1.84 5.46 -7.20
CA LYS A 40 3.02 4.84 -6.61
C LYS A 40 3.04 5.04 -5.10
N LEU A 41 2.70 6.24 -4.62
CA LEU A 41 2.62 6.50 -3.19
C LEU A 41 1.60 5.58 -2.51
N SER A 42 0.43 5.40 -3.12
CA SER A 42 -0.61 4.52 -2.58
C SER A 42 -0.12 3.06 -2.49
N VAL A 43 0.55 2.58 -3.53
CA VAL A 43 1.11 1.22 -3.54
C VAL A 43 2.22 1.09 -2.49
N ASP A 44 3.11 2.07 -2.38
CA ASP A 44 4.19 2.05 -1.39
C ASP A 44 3.64 1.92 0.03
N VAL A 45 2.61 2.69 0.38
CA VAL A 45 1.98 2.63 1.70
C VAL A 45 1.38 1.24 1.95
N LYS A 46 0.63 0.72 1.00
CA LYS A 46 -0.01 -0.60 1.14
C LYS A 46 1.02 -1.72 1.25
N MET A 47 2.08 -1.68 0.45
CA MET A 47 3.11 -2.71 0.46
C MET A 47 3.94 -2.67 1.74
N LYS A 48 4.22 -1.48 2.26
CA LYS A 48 4.87 -1.34 3.56
C LYS A 48 4.09 -2.05 4.66
N HIS A 49 2.78 -1.82 4.71
CA HIS A 49 1.92 -2.47 5.71
C HIS A 49 1.72 -3.96 5.44
N ALA A 50 1.67 -4.37 4.18
CA ALA A 50 1.63 -5.79 3.83
C ALA A 50 2.86 -6.52 4.39
N SER A 51 4.04 -5.93 4.20
CA SER A 51 5.29 -6.47 4.72
C SER A 51 5.24 -6.65 6.23
N ILE A 52 4.74 -5.65 6.95
CA ILE A 52 4.63 -5.69 8.42
C ILE A 52 3.66 -6.80 8.86
N TYR A 53 2.48 -6.88 8.24
CA TYR A 53 1.51 -7.94 8.57
C TYR A 53 2.06 -9.33 8.32
N LEU A 54 2.76 -9.52 7.21
CA LEU A 54 3.35 -10.82 6.87
C LEU A 54 4.43 -11.24 7.85
N ARG A 55 5.21 -10.30 8.35
CA ARG A 55 6.31 -10.59 9.27
C ARG A 55 5.85 -10.74 10.71
N ARG A 56 4.83 -10.01 11.13
CA ARG A 56 4.48 -9.85 12.56
C ARG A 56 3.13 -10.42 12.96
N SER A 57 2.31 -10.86 12.02
CA SER A 57 1.00 -11.42 12.35
C SER A 57 0.83 -12.81 11.74
N ASN A 58 -0.14 -13.56 12.26
CA ASN A 58 -0.50 -14.86 11.73
C ASN A 58 -1.69 -14.81 10.79
N LYS A 59 -2.02 -13.60 10.29
CA LYS A 59 -3.13 -13.42 9.36
C LYS A 59 -2.85 -14.11 8.03
N HIS A 60 -3.88 -14.71 7.47
CA HIS A 60 -3.81 -15.29 6.13
C HIS A 60 -3.65 -14.21 5.07
N ILE A 61 -3.04 -14.58 3.94
CA ILE A 61 -2.79 -13.66 2.83
C ILE A 61 -4.10 -13.00 2.36
N GLY A 62 -5.20 -13.78 2.30
CA GLY A 62 -6.51 -13.25 1.93
C GLY A 62 -7.03 -12.18 2.90
N GLN A 63 -6.79 -12.36 4.19
CA GLN A 63 -7.17 -11.38 5.21
C GLN A 63 -6.36 -10.09 5.06
N ILE A 64 -5.06 -10.21 4.83
CA ILE A 64 -4.18 -9.06 4.62
C ILE A 64 -4.61 -8.28 3.38
N ALA A 65 -4.90 -8.97 2.28
CA ALA A 65 -5.39 -8.35 1.05
C ALA A 65 -6.66 -7.52 1.32
N ARG A 66 -7.59 -8.07 2.09
CA ARG A 66 -8.84 -7.39 2.45
C ARG A 66 -8.59 -6.16 3.32
N ILE A 67 -7.75 -6.29 4.33
CA ILE A 67 -7.39 -5.17 5.22
C ILE A 67 -6.82 -4.01 4.42
N LEU A 68 -6.03 -4.30 3.39
CA LEU A 68 -5.38 -3.29 2.56
C LEU A 68 -6.26 -2.80 1.41
N GLY A 69 -7.50 -3.28 1.30
CA GLY A 69 -8.46 -2.79 0.31
C GLY A 69 -8.30 -3.36 -1.09
N PHE A 70 -7.65 -4.51 -1.23
CA PHE A 70 -7.58 -5.20 -2.52
C PHE A 70 -8.87 -5.98 -2.79
N ASN A 71 -9.35 -5.93 -4.03
CA ASN A 71 -10.59 -6.59 -4.43
C ASN A 71 -10.46 -8.11 -4.48
N SER A 72 -9.26 -8.63 -4.67
CA SER A 72 -9.02 -10.07 -4.68
C SER A 72 -7.65 -10.40 -4.13
N THR A 73 -7.52 -11.60 -3.59
CA THR A 73 -6.24 -12.13 -3.12
C THR A 73 -5.25 -12.27 -4.28
N SER A 74 -5.73 -12.72 -5.44
CA SER A 74 -4.89 -12.89 -6.64
C SER A 74 -4.26 -11.58 -7.08
N TYR A 75 -5.03 -10.50 -7.06
CA TYR A 75 -4.52 -9.18 -7.44
C TYR A 75 -3.50 -8.67 -6.42
N PHE A 76 -3.76 -8.87 -5.14
CA PHE A 76 -2.81 -8.54 -4.08
C PHE A 76 -1.48 -9.27 -4.30
N ILE A 77 -1.53 -10.56 -4.56
CA ILE A 77 -0.33 -11.38 -4.80
C ILE A 77 0.46 -10.84 -6.00
N LYS A 78 -0.24 -10.48 -7.07
CA LYS A 78 0.39 -9.91 -8.27
C LYS A 78 1.11 -8.60 -7.95
N VAL A 79 0.44 -7.68 -7.27
CA VAL A 79 1.02 -6.37 -6.90
C VAL A 79 2.21 -6.57 -5.97
N PHE A 80 2.08 -7.44 -4.99
CA PHE A 80 3.17 -7.74 -4.04
C PHE A 80 4.38 -8.30 -4.77
N ARG A 81 4.17 -9.28 -5.66
CA ARG A 81 5.26 -9.87 -6.44
C ARG A 81 5.96 -8.86 -7.32
N ASP A 82 5.19 -7.98 -7.99
CA ASP A 82 5.76 -6.94 -8.83
C ASP A 82 6.58 -5.93 -8.01
N TYR A 83 6.16 -5.68 -6.78
CA TYR A 83 6.82 -4.71 -5.90
C TYR A 83 8.08 -5.28 -5.24
N TYR A 84 8.01 -6.49 -4.69
CA TYR A 84 9.09 -7.09 -3.91
C TYR A 84 9.87 -8.18 -4.66
N ASN A 85 9.50 -8.51 -5.88
CA ASN A 85 10.11 -9.58 -6.68
C ASN A 85 10.01 -10.96 -6.03
N THR A 86 9.02 -11.16 -5.16
CA THR A 86 8.73 -12.44 -4.52
C THR A 86 7.27 -12.49 -4.12
N THR A 87 6.73 -13.70 -3.99
CA THR A 87 5.34 -13.87 -3.55
C THR A 87 5.23 -13.66 -2.04
N PRO A 88 4.04 -13.30 -1.52
CA PRO A 88 3.83 -13.20 -0.07
C PRO A 88 4.20 -14.48 0.68
N LYS A 89 3.87 -15.64 0.11
CA LYS A 89 4.18 -16.93 0.72
C LYS A 89 5.68 -17.14 0.88
N LYS A 90 6.46 -16.87 -0.17
CA LYS A 90 7.92 -16.99 -0.13
C LYS A 90 8.52 -15.94 0.80
N TYR A 91 7.96 -14.74 0.82
CA TYR A 91 8.39 -13.67 1.71
C TYR A 91 8.26 -14.07 3.18
N VAL A 92 7.12 -14.67 3.55
CA VAL A 92 6.89 -15.16 4.91
C VAL A 92 7.92 -16.21 5.30
N LYS A 93 8.21 -17.16 4.40
CA LYS A 93 9.21 -18.20 4.66
C LYS A 93 10.60 -17.64 4.91
N PHE A 94 10.94 -16.53 4.27
CA PHE A 94 12.22 -15.87 4.45
C PHE A 94 12.39 -15.29 5.85
N PHE A 95 11.32 -14.73 6.43
CA PHE A 95 11.35 -14.06 7.73
C PHE A 95 10.87 -14.91 8.89
N ARG A 96 10.17 -16.01 8.63
CA ARG A 96 9.65 -16.92 9.66
C ARG A 96 10.28 -18.29 9.50
N HIS A 97 11.15 -18.60 10.39
CA HIS A 97 11.79 -19.91 10.42
C HIS A 97 11.09 -20.85 11.38
#